data_b173256bcb8b0bc92686272a6b9fa905
#
_entry.id   b173256bcb8b0bc92686272a6b9fa905
#
_cell.length_a   1.000
_cell.length_b   1.000
_cell.length_c   1.000
_cell.angle_alpha   90.00
_cell.angle_beta   90.00
_cell.angle_gamma   90.00
#
_symmetry.space_group_name_H-M   'P 1'
#
loop_
_entity.id
_entity.type
_entity.pdbx_description
1 polymer ?
#
loop_
_entity_poly.entity_id
_entity_poly.type
_entity_poly.pdbx_seq_one_letter_code
_entity_poly.pdbx_strand_id
1 'polypeptide(L)'
;NAAIKKADFILYGSFARTYKGHGTDRALLGGIMGFSTDDRRIPDSFSIADERGLQYSFTANTTETEIHPNTVDIHMTDENGQKLIVRGESVGGGKIRIARINEVEVDFTGEYSTLIVIQQDKPGVIAHITNCLSEMNVNIAYMKLYREEKGCTAYSIVESDGIVPQTVAGRIKENPYVHDVMLVLPNEKGEF
;
A
#
# COMPACT_ATOMS: atom_id res chain seq x y z
N ASN A 1 -10.80 8.09 3.68
CA ASN A 1 -9.90 7.93 2.54
C ASN A 1 -10.61 8.47 1.31
N ALA A 2 -9.94 9.33 0.52
CA ALA A 2 -10.48 9.86 -0.73
C ALA A 2 -10.53 8.75 -1.81
N ALA A 3 -11.49 8.84 -2.72
CA ALA A 3 -11.64 7.86 -3.78
C ALA A 3 -10.51 8.01 -4.82
N ILE A 4 -9.94 6.89 -5.27
CA ILE A 4 -8.96 6.90 -6.36
C ILE A 4 -9.67 7.25 -7.66
N LYS A 5 -9.14 8.24 -8.37
CA LYS A 5 -9.65 8.70 -9.68
C LYS A 5 -8.82 8.21 -10.84
N LYS A 6 -7.52 7.95 -10.59
CA LYS A 6 -6.60 7.47 -11.62
C LYS A 6 -5.63 6.45 -11.03
N ALA A 7 -5.37 5.37 -11.77
CA ALA A 7 -4.38 4.36 -11.44
C ALA A 7 -3.60 3.94 -12.69
N ASP A 8 -2.30 4.24 -12.74
CA ASP A 8 -1.40 3.79 -13.80
C ASP A 8 -0.51 2.66 -13.27
N PHE A 9 -0.50 1.53 -13.96
CA PHE A 9 0.24 0.33 -13.58
C PHE A 9 1.43 0.14 -14.52
N ILE A 10 2.64 0.07 -13.96
CA ILE A 10 3.85 -0.26 -14.71
C ILE A 10 4.31 -1.64 -14.24
N LEU A 11 4.25 -2.62 -15.16
CA LEU A 11 4.57 -4.01 -14.85
C LEU A 11 5.97 -4.35 -15.36
N TYR A 12 6.69 -5.13 -14.58
CA TYR A 12 8.08 -5.50 -14.84
C TYR A 12 8.25 -7.02 -15.00
N GLY A 13 9.34 -7.42 -15.60
CA GLY A 13 9.81 -8.79 -15.70
C GLY A 13 8.76 -9.76 -16.25
N SER A 14 8.40 -10.79 -15.47
CA SER A 14 7.38 -11.77 -15.85
C SER A 14 5.99 -11.14 -15.94
N PHE A 15 5.63 -10.27 -15.01
CA PHE A 15 4.35 -9.56 -15.06
C PHE A 15 4.18 -8.77 -16.35
N ALA A 16 5.21 -8.08 -16.84
CA ALA A 16 5.16 -7.32 -18.09
C ALA A 16 4.79 -8.19 -19.30
N ARG A 17 5.14 -9.47 -19.28
CA ARG A 17 4.90 -10.40 -20.39
C ARG A 17 3.60 -11.18 -20.29
N THR A 18 3.12 -11.41 -19.07
CA THR A 18 2.05 -12.39 -18.81
C THR A 18 0.76 -11.80 -18.24
N TYR A 19 0.75 -10.53 -17.82
CA TYR A 19 -0.35 -9.94 -17.06
C TYR A 19 -1.74 -10.09 -17.70
N LYS A 20 -1.84 -9.94 -19.04
CA LYS A 20 -3.12 -10.12 -19.78
C LYS A 20 -3.62 -11.55 -19.74
N GLY A 21 -2.70 -12.52 -19.96
CA GLY A 21 -3.08 -13.93 -20.04
C GLY A 21 -3.46 -14.53 -18.68
N HIS A 22 -2.91 -14.01 -17.61
CA HIS A 22 -3.14 -14.48 -16.25
C HIS A 22 -4.17 -13.65 -15.48
N GLY A 23 -4.75 -12.61 -16.09
CA GLY A 23 -5.74 -11.75 -15.45
C GLY A 23 -5.17 -10.85 -14.35
N THR A 24 -3.85 -10.66 -14.32
CA THR A 24 -3.18 -9.78 -13.33
C THR A 24 -3.69 -8.34 -13.43
N ASP A 25 -3.96 -7.87 -14.64
CA ASP A 25 -4.55 -6.55 -14.92
C ASP A 25 -5.92 -6.39 -14.23
N ARG A 26 -6.79 -7.39 -14.37
CA ARG A 26 -8.12 -7.39 -13.73
C ARG A 26 -8.01 -7.44 -12.21
N ALA A 27 -7.11 -8.27 -11.69
CA ALA A 27 -6.90 -8.39 -10.24
C ALA A 27 -6.36 -7.09 -9.64
N LEU A 28 -5.37 -6.45 -10.27
CA LEU A 28 -4.82 -5.17 -9.83
C LEU A 28 -5.88 -4.06 -9.86
N LEU A 29 -6.64 -3.97 -10.96
CA LEU A 29 -7.69 -2.97 -11.10
C LEU A 29 -8.84 -3.21 -10.11
N GLY A 30 -9.22 -4.47 -9.90
CA GLY A 30 -10.19 -4.87 -8.88
C GLY A 30 -9.74 -4.48 -7.48
N GLY A 31 -8.47 -4.69 -7.15
CA GLY A 31 -7.88 -4.28 -5.88
C GLY A 31 -7.96 -2.77 -5.64
N ILE A 32 -7.71 -1.93 -6.65
CA ILE A 32 -7.91 -0.47 -6.56
C ILE A 32 -9.35 -0.10 -6.25
N MET A 33 -10.31 -0.90 -6.74
CA MET A 33 -11.74 -0.71 -6.48
C MET A 33 -12.22 -1.33 -5.14
N GLY A 34 -11.30 -1.92 -4.36
CA GLY A 34 -11.60 -2.52 -3.06
C GLY A 34 -12.14 -3.95 -3.13
N PHE A 35 -11.90 -4.69 -4.21
CA PHE A 35 -12.31 -6.08 -4.31
C PHE A 35 -11.37 -6.99 -3.52
N SER A 36 -11.93 -7.96 -2.81
CA SER A 36 -11.15 -9.04 -2.19
C SER A 36 -10.56 -9.98 -3.24
N THR A 37 -9.58 -10.79 -2.86
CA THR A 37 -8.86 -11.69 -3.78
C THR A 37 -9.72 -12.77 -4.41
N ASP A 38 -10.87 -13.09 -3.82
CA ASP A 38 -11.86 -14.06 -4.30
C ASP A 38 -13.16 -13.40 -4.80
N ASP A 39 -13.17 -12.10 -5.00
CA ASP A 39 -14.33 -11.38 -5.47
C ASP A 39 -14.73 -11.81 -6.90
N ARG A 40 -15.96 -12.25 -7.03
CA ARG A 40 -16.49 -12.74 -8.32
C ARG A 40 -16.58 -11.66 -9.41
N ARG A 41 -16.44 -10.39 -9.04
CA ARG A 41 -16.44 -9.25 -9.97
C ARG A 41 -15.08 -9.01 -10.62
N ILE A 42 -14.00 -9.65 -10.18
CA ILE A 42 -12.64 -9.48 -10.75
C ILE A 42 -12.61 -9.65 -12.27
N PRO A 43 -13.28 -10.65 -12.88
CA PRO A 43 -13.32 -10.78 -14.34
C PRO A 43 -13.90 -9.56 -15.07
N ASP A 44 -14.80 -8.82 -14.42
CA ASP A 44 -15.51 -7.66 -14.97
C ASP A 44 -14.89 -6.31 -14.52
N SER A 45 -13.68 -6.33 -13.93
CA SER A 45 -13.03 -5.15 -13.34
C SER A 45 -12.92 -3.98 -14.31
N PHE A 46 -12.69 -4.22 -15.60
CA PHE A 46 -12.60 -3.16 -16.59
C PHE A 46 -13.95 -2.44 -16.78
N SER A 47 -15.02 -3.18 -16.98
CA SER A 47 -16.37 -2.61 -17.15
C SER A 47 -16.78 -1.81 -15.92
N ILE A 48 -16.52 -2.37 -14.72
CA ILE A 48 -16.87 -1.71 -13.47
C ILE A 48 -16.03 -0.45 -13.23
N ALA A 49 -14.75 -0.46 -13.62
CA ALA A 49 -13.89 0.71 -13.55
C ALA A 49 -14.40 1.83 -14.47
N ASP A 50 -14.77 1.49 -15.70
CA ASP A 50 -15.33 2.42 -16.68
C ASP A 50 -16.65 3.03 -16.17
N GLU A 51 -17.55 2.22 -15.61
CA GLU A 51 -18.81 2.67 -15.00
C GLU A 51 -18.58 3.61 -13.80
N ARG A 52 -17.52 3.39 -13.03
CA ARG A 52 -17.13 4.25 -11.89
C ARG A 52 -16.35 5.51 -12.31
N GLY A 53 -16.01 5.64 -13.60
CA GLY A 53 -15.20 6.73 -14.11
C GLY A 53 -13.75 6.72 -13.59
N LEU A 54 -13.24 5.54 -13.21
CA LEU A 54 -11.84 5.35 -12.82
C LEU A 54 -10.98 5.33 -14.08
N GLN A 55 -10.04 6.26 -14.18
CA GLN A 55 -9.03 6.26 -15.25
C GLN A 55 -7.92 5.26 -14.92
N TYR A 56 -7.53 4.45 -15.89
CA TYR A 56 -6.45 3.48 -15.67
C TYR A 56 -5.62 3.25 -16.93
N SER A 57 -4.36 2.84 -16.72
CA SER A 57 -3.49 2.40 -17.81
C SER A 57 -2.57 1.26 -17.34
N PHE A 58 -2.15 0.42 -18.30
CA PHE A 58 -1.19 -0.66 -18.06
C PHE A 58 -0.03 -0.54 -19.03
N THR A 59 1.17 -0.41 -18.50
CA THR A 59 2.41 -0.29 -19.28
C THR A 59 3.33 -1.46 -18.93
N ALA A 60 3.76 -2.21 -19.95
CA ALA A 60 4.76 -3.25 -19.80
C ALA A 60 6.16 -2.65 -19.93
N ASN A 61 6.95 -2.66 -18.86
CA ASN A 61 8.36 -2.30 -18.88
C ASN A 61 9.20 -3.57 -19.05
N THR A 62 9.80 -3.73 -20.21
CA THR A 62 10.65 -4.89 -20.55
C THR A 62 12.15 -4.53 -20.57
N THR A 63 12.50 -3.30 -20.30
CA THR A 63 13.88 -2.80 -20.38
C THR A 63 14.62 -2.89 -19.05
N GLU A 64 13.91 -2.78 -17.93
CA GLU A 64 14.49 -2.90 -16.60
C GLU A 64 14.56 -4.36 -16.17
N THR A 65 15.77 -4.88 -16.01
CA THR A 65 16.03 -6.31 -15.74
C THR A 65 16.54 -6.59 -14.32
N GLU A 66 17.03 -5.58 -13.62
CA GLU A 66 17.54 -5.68 -12.25
C GLU A 66 16.44 -5.44 -11.19
N ILE A 67 15.25 -5.98 -11.44
CA ILE A 67 14.09 -5.88 -10.58
C ILE A 67 13.45 -7.26 -10.39
N HIS A 68 12.76 -7.46 -9.27
CA HIS A 68 12.04 -8.71 -9.05
C HIS A 68 11.06 -8.99 -10.20
N PRO A 69 11.02 -10.22 -10.76
CA PRO A 69 10.30 -10.50 -12.01
C PRO A 69 8.77 -10.29 -11.94
N ASN A 70 8.19 -10.32 -10.75
CA ASN A 70 6.76 -10.12 -10.54
C ASN A 70 6.51 -8.81 -9.80
N THR A 71 7.03 -7.71 -10.34
CA THR A 71 6.90 -6.36 -9.77
C THR A 71 5.89 -5.54 -10.55
N VAL A 72 5.15 -4.70 -9.82
CA VAL A 72 4.30 -3.65 -10.35
C VAL A 72 4.51 -2.35 -9.58
N ASP A 73 4.68 -1.23 -10.29
CA ASP A 73 4.52 0.12 -9.74
C ASP A 73 3.10 0.59 -10.02
N ILE A 74 2.41 1.03 -8.97
CA ILE A 74 1.04 1.52 -9.03
C ILE A 74 1.08 3.02 -8.70
N HIS A 75 0.83 3.85 -9.70
CA HIS A 75 0.76 5.30 -9.55
C HIS A 75 -0.70 5.69 -9.39
N MET A 76 -1.09 6.11 -8.21
CA MET A 76 -2.47 6.47 -7.89
C MET A 76 -2.62 7.98 -7.73
N THR A 77 -3.77 8.49 -8.18
CA THR A 77 -4.19 9.86 -7.90
C THR A 77 -5.63 9.82 -7.37
N ASP A 78 -5.87 10.45 -6.23
CA ASP A 78 -7.19 10.53 -5.63
C ASP A 78 -8.03 11.71 -6.17
N GLU A 79 -9.26 11.83 -5.70
CA GLU A 79 -10.18 12.91 -6.06
C GLU A 79 -9.72 14.31 -5.63
N ASN A 80 -8.78 14.42 -4.69
CA ASN A 80 -8.18 15.67 -4.21
C ASN A 80 -6.89 16.01 -4.98
N GLY A 81 -6.48 15.16 -5.96
CA GLY A 81 -5.24 15.32 -6.71
C GLY A 81 -4.00 14.86 -5.96
N GLN A 82 -4.14 14.22 -4.81
CA GLN A 82 -3.01 13.63 -4.06
C GLN A 82 -2.47 12.42 -4.80
N LYS A 83 -1.15 12.31 -4.84
CA LYS A 83 -0.46 11.22 -5.55
C LYS A 83 0.19 10.28 -4.56
N LEU A 84 0.12 8.99 -4.86
CA LEU A 84 0.80 7.92 -4.14
C LEU A 84 1.36 6.92 -5.15
N ILE A 85 2.62 6.55 -4.99
CA ILE A 85 3.28 5.51 -5.78
C ILE A 85 3.61 4.35 -4.84
N VAL A 86 3.19 3.15 -5.21
CA VAL A 86 3.48 1.93 -4.44
C VAL A 86 4.11 0.91 -5.36
N ARG A 87 5.25 0.36 -4.96
CA ARG A 87 5.86 -0.82 -5.59
C ARG A 87 5.47 -2.06 -4.83
N GLY A 88 4.75 -2.95 -5.51
CA GLY A 88 4.39 -4.27 -5.00
C GLY A 88 5.08 -5.38 -5.77
N GLU A 89 5.44 -6.45 -5.06
CA GLU A 89 6.06 -7.65 -5.61
C GLU A 89 5.27 -8.88 -5.19
N SER A 90 5.03 -9.81 -6.12
CA SER A 90 4.50 -11.12 -5.78
C SER A 90 5.66 -12.07 -5.57
N VAL A 91 5.85 -12.52 -4.33
CA VAL A 91 6.98 -13.36 -3.92
C VAL A 91 6.66 -14.86 -3.95
N GLY A 92 5.48 -15.22 -4.49
CA GLY A 92 5.01 -16.61 -4.60
C GLY A 92 4.15 -17.05 -3.42
N GLY A 93 3.43 -18.18 -3.59
CA GLY A 93 2.58 -18.74 -2.55
C GLY A 93 1.41 -17.84 -2.09
N GLY A 94 0.97 -16.92 -2.94
CA GLY A 94 -0.07 -15.94 -2.58
C GLY A 94 0.44 -14.75 -1.75
N LYS A 95 1.75 -14.72 -1.45
CA LYS A 95 2.36 -13.67 -0.64
C LYS A 95 2.82 -12.50 -1.49
N ILE A 96 2.73 -11.31 -0.91
CA ILE A 96 3.20 -10.06 -1.51
C ILE A 96 4.25 -9.41 -0.61
N ARG A 97 5.05 -8.53 -1.22
CA ARG A 97 5.94 -7.60 -0.53
C ARG A 97 5.71 -6.20 -1.07
N ILE A 98 5.58 -5.22 -0.20
CA ILE A 98 5.64 -3.82 -0.58
C ILE A 98 7.09 -3.38 -0.45
N ALA A 99 7.69 -3.01 -1.57
CA ALA A 99 9.12 -2.71 -1.66
C ALA A 99 9.42 -1.21 -1.74
N ARG A 100 8.44 -0.37 -2.11
CA ARG A 100 8.62 1.09 -2.17
C ARG A 100 7.29 1.82 -1.99
N ILE A 101 7.33 2.94 -1.29
CA ILE A 101 6.26 3.93 -1.21
C ILE A 101 6.86 5.29 -1.59
N ASN A 102 6.33 5.91 -2.63
CA ASN A 102 6.91 7.10 -3.28
C ASN A 102 8.39 6.87 -3.61
N GLU A 103 9.30 7.71 -3.12
CA GLU A 103 10.74 7.58 -3.35
C GLU A 103 11.47 6.73 -2.28
N VAL A 104 10.74 6.22 -1.26
CA VAL A 104 11.36 5.52 -0.14
C VAL A 104 11.21 4.01 -0.27
N GLU A 105 12.34 3.31 -0.25
CA GLU A 105 12.37 1.85 -0.15
C GLU A 105 11.85 1.43 1.23
N VAL A 106 10.91 0.48 1.23
CA VAL A 106 10.30 -0.11 2.42
C VAL A 106 10.29 -1.63 2.27
N ASP A 107 9.96 -2.34 3.34
CA ASP A 107 9.88 -3.80 3.32
C ASP A 107 8.85 -4.27 4.33
N PHE A 108 7.66 -4.66 3.84
CA PHE A 108 6.62 -5.29 4.64
C PHE A 108 5.67 -6.13 3.75
N THR A 109 4.94 -7.06 4.35
CA THR A 109 4.19 -8.07 3.61
C THR A 109 2.68 -7.81 3.54
N GLY A 110 2.13 -7.01 4.43
CA GLY A 110 0.67 -6.84 4.56
C GLY A 110 -0.05 -8.07 5.13
N GLU A 111 0.68 -9.06 5.66
CA GLU A 111 0.10 -10.19 6.41
C GLU A 111 -0.44 -9.76 7.77
N TYR A 112 0.06 -8.64 8.28
CA TYR A 112 -0.36 -8.02 9.54
C TYR A 112 -1.21 -6.78 9.28
N SER A 113 -1.98 -6.37 10.29
CA SER A 113 -2.55 -5.02 10.31
C SER A 113 -1.41 -4.02 10.33
N THR A 114 -1.22 -3.29 9.23
CA THR A 114 -0.05 -2.44 9.02
C THR A 114 -0.46 -0.97 9.04
N LEU A 115 0.11 -0.21 9.96
CA LEU A 115 -0.02 1.24 10.03
C LEU A 115 1.19 1.89 9.36
N ILE A 116 0.93 2.73 8.36
CA ILE A 116 1.96 3.49 7.66
C ILE A 116 1.78 4.95 8.04
N VAL A 117 2.76 5.54 8.71
CA VAL A 117 2.74 6.95 9.10
C VAL A 117 3.78 7.71 8.30
N ILE A 118 3.33 8.69 7.53
CA ILE A 118 4.18 9.63 6.81
C ILE A 118 4.37 10.85 7.70
N GLN A 119 5.61 11.16 8.04
CA GLN A 119 5.92 12.16 9.06
C GLN A 119 7.21 12.94 8.75
N GLN A 120 7.40 14.05 9.41
CA GLN A 120 8.70 14.69 9.47
C GLN A 120 9.61 13.93 10.47
N ASP A 121 10.87 13.71 10.12
CA ASP A 121 11.88 13.08 10.99
C ASP A 121 12.24 14.03 12.13
N LYS A 122 11.46 13.99 13.22
CA LYS A 122 11.60 14.83 14.41
C LYS A 122 11.57 14.02 15.70
N PRO A 123 12.33 14.43 16.73
CA PRO A 123 12.21 13.83 18.05
C PRO A 123 10.78 13.89 18.58
N GLY A 124 10.35 12.82 19.23
CA GLY A 124 9.03 12.72 19.87
C GLY A 124 7.93 12.17 18.96
N VAL A 125 8.06 12.18 17.62
CA VAL A 125 7.02 11.66 16.73
C VAL A 125 6.82 10.16 16.92
N ILE A 126 7.89 9.37 16.97
CA ILE A 126 7.80 7.93 17.22
C ILE A 126 7.19 7.65 18.60
N ALA A 127 7.60 8.40 19.64
CA ALA A 127 7.00 8.26 20.97
C ALA A 127 5.50 8.53 20.95
N HIS A 128 5.04 9.55 20.21
CA HIS A 128 3.62 9.83 20.04
C HIS A 128 2.88 8.67 19.34
N ILE A 129 3.42 8.13 18.25
CA ILE A 129 2.84 6.99 17.53
C ILE A 129 2.68 5.79 18.47
N THR A 130 3.76 5.41 19.16
CA THR A 130 3.75 4.23 20.05
C THR A 130 2.85 4.43 21.26
N ASN A 131 2.75 5.65 21.81
CA ASN A 131 1.81 5.98 22.88
C ASN A 131 0.35 5.83 22.41
N CYS A 132 0.00 6.35 21.23
CA CYS A 132 -1.34 6.18 20.68
C CYS A 132 -1.74 4.72 20.52
N LEU A 133 -0.81 3.87 20.06
CA LEU A 133 -1.03 2.42 19.94
C LEU A 133 -1.18 1.76 21.32
N SER A 134 -0.29 2.08 22.25
CA SER A 134 -0.31 1.54 23.62
C SER A 134 -1.62 1.86 24.36
N GLU A 135 -2.08 3.11 24.28
CA GLU A 135 -3.34 3.54 24.90
C GLU A 135 -4.58 2.82 24.34
N MET A 136 -4.50 2.33 23.11
CA MET A 136 -5.54 1.51 22.49
C MET A 136 -5.31 0.01 22.64
N ASN A 137 -4.34 -0.38 23.49
CA ASN A 137 -3.97 -1.77 23.75
C ASN A 137 -3.57 -2.55 22.47
N VAL A 138 -2.93 -1.88 21.51
CA VAL A 138 -2.42 -2.48 20.28
C VAL A 138 -0.99 -2.93 20.52
N ASN A 139 -0.72 -4.23 20.36
CA ASN A 139 0.62 -4.79 20.45
C ASN A 139 1.35 -4.66 19.13
N ILE A 140 2.57 -4.13 19.17
CA ILE A 140 3.44 -3.96 18.01
C ILE A 140 4.24 -5.25 17.80
N ALA A 141 4.04 -5.92 16.67
CA ALA A 141 4.83 -7.09 16.27
C ALA A 141 6.16 -6.67 15.64
N TYR A 142 6.08 -5.72 14.70
CA TYR A 142 7.27 -5.16 14.03
C TYR A 142 7.11 -3.66 13.86
N MET A 143 8.23 -2.95 13.94
CA MET A 143 8.27 -1.52 13.64
C MET A 143 9.56 -1.19 12.91
N LYS A 144 9.42 -0.53 11.76
CA LYS A 144 10.55 -0.05 10.95
C LYS A 144 10.37 1.43 10.67
N LEU A 145 11.46 2.18 10.75
CA LEU A 145 11.51 3.59 10.37
C LEU A 145 12.42 3.75 9.16
N TYR A 146 11.86 4.28 8.10
CA TYR A 146 12.58 4.66 6.88
C TYR A 146 12.57 6.18 6.76
N ARG A 147 13.66 6.77 6.32
CA ARG A 147 13.77 8.20 6.09
C ARG A 147 14.51 8.50 4.81
N GLU A 148 14.11 9.54 4.11
CA GLU A 148 14.82 10.06 2.96
C GLU A 148 16.17 10.63 3.40
N GLU A 149 16.10 11.62 4.29
CA GLU A 149 17.26 12.29 4.90
C GLU A 149 16.91 12.69 6.33
N LYS A 150 17.95 12.97 7.14
CA LYS A 150 17.78 13.45 8.52
C LYS A 150 16.99 14.76 8.55
N GLY A 151 15.87 14.76 9.28
CA GLY A 151 15.00 15.92 9.45
C GLY A 151 13.99 16.14 8.32
N CYS A 152 14.04 15.33 7.25
CA CYS A 152 13.10 15.34 6.12
C CYS A 152 11.92 14.37 6.35
N THR A 153 11.35 13.86 5.26
CA THR A 153 10.25 12.88 5.33
C THR A 153 10.74 11.55 5.87
N ALA A 154 9.95 10.95 6.75
CA ALA A 154 10.15 9.60 7.26
C ALA A 154 8.84 8.80 7.18
N TYR A 155 8.99 7.49 7.06
CA TYR A 155 7.89 6.52 7.00
C TYR A 155 8.04 5.54 8.17
N SER A 156 7.09 5.57 9.10
CA SER A 156 7.00 4.55 10.14
C SER A 156 6.04 3.47 9.69
N ILE A 157 6.55 2.26 9.51
CA ILE A 157 5.76 1.07 9.21
C ILE A 157 5.62 0.29 10.51
N VAL A 158 4.39 0.15 10.99
CA VAL A 158 4.08 -0.57 12.24
C VAL A 158 3.14 -1.71 11.91
N GLU A 159 3.59 -2.93 12.13
CA GLU A 159 2.80 -4.15 11.98
C GLU A 159 2.36 -4.63 13.37
N SER A 160 1.09 -4.97 13.53
CA SER A 160 0.53 -5.39 14.81
C SER A 160 -0.10 -6.79 14.75
N ASP A 161 -0.07 -7.52 15.87
CA ASP A 161 -0.67 -8.84 15.99
C ASP A 161 -2.21 -8.84 15.92
N GLY A 162 -2.82 -7.69 16.10
CA GLY A 162 -4.26 -7.50 16.09
C GLY A 162 -4.70 -6.40 15.13
N ILE A 163 -6.01 -6.26 14.98
CA ILE A 163 -6.60 -5.21 14.15
C ILE A 163 -6.34 -3.85 14.81
N VAL A 164 -5.71 -2.94 14.09
CA VAL A 164 -5.52 -1.55 14.51
C VAL A 164 -6.85 -0.80 14.34
N PRO A 165 -7.44 -0.23 15.41
CA PRO A 165 -8.65 0.57 15.28
C PRO A 165 -8.44 1.81 14.41
N GLN A 166 -9.39 2.14 13.56
CA GLN A 166 -9.30 3.34 12.71
C GLN A 166 -9.13 4.65 13.51
N THR A 167 -9.62 4.68 14.74
CA THR A 167 -9.50 5.83 15.65
C THR A 167 -8.05 6.15 16.00
N VAL A 168 -7.14 5.16 15.98
CA VAL A 168 -5.71 5.36 16.20
C VAL A 168 -5.12 6.29 15.15
N ALA A 169 -5.50 6.13 13.88
CA ALA A 169 -5.01 6.98 12.80
C ALA A 169 -5.36 8.47 13.03
N GLY A 170 -6.58 8.74 13.51
CA GLY A 170 -7.00 10.10 13.86
C GLY A 170 -6.14 10.71 14.97
N ARG A 171 -5.90 9.95 16.04
CA ARG A 171 -5.08 10.42 17.17
C ARG A 171 -3.61 10.65 16.78
N ILE A 172 -3.05 9.78 15.94
CA ILE A 172 -1.68 9.96 15.45
C ILE A 172 -1.58 11.25 14.61
N LYS A 173 -2.59 11.56 13.80
CA LYS A 173 -2.67 12.80 12.99
C LYS A 173 -2.77 14.08 13.82
N GLU A 174 -3.06 14.02 15.10
CA GLU A 174 -3.05 15.20 15.98
C GLU A 174 -1.63 15.77 16.17
N ASN A 175 -0.59 14.99 15.93
CA ASN A 175 0.79 15.49 15.97
C ASN A 175 1.08 16.35 14.72
N PRO A 176 1.51 17.60 14.87
CA PRO A 176 1.71 18.53 13.75
C PRO A 176 2.82 18.11 12.77
N TYR A 177 3.67 17.17 13.15
CA TYR A 177 4.71 16.62 12.30
C TYR A 177 4.26 15.36 11.54
N VAL A 178 3.04 14.88 11.76
CA VAL A 178 2.47 13.78 10.98
C VAL A 178 1.72 14.35 9.79
N HIS A 179 2.12 13.95 8.60
CA HIS A 179 1.56 14.41 7.33
C HIS A 179 0.37 13.55 6.91
N ASP A 180 0.53 12.22 7.01
CA ASP A 180 -0.55 11.27 6.70
C ASP A 180 -0.41 9.96 7.47
N VAL A 181 -1.54 9.26 7.58
CA VAL A 181 -1.61 7.93 8.22
C VAL A 181 -2.50 7.03 7.37
N MET A 182 -1.95 5.92 6.94
CA MET A 182 -2.64 4.89 6.17
C MET A 182 -2.71 3.61 7.01
N LEU A 183 -3.87 2.96 7.00
CA LEU A 183 -4.06 1.65 7.61
C LEU A 183 -4.32 0.62 6.52
N VAL A 184 -3.45 -0.37 6.45
CA VAL A 184 -3.58 -1.55 5.59
C VAL A 184 -4.06 -2.71 6.46
N LEU A 185 -5.26 -3.19 6.20
CA LEU A 185 -5.80 -4.34 6.91
C LEU A 185 -5.43 -5.63 6.14
N PRO A 186 -5.06 -6.71 6.84
CA PRO A 186 -4.87 -7.99 6.20
C PRO A 186 -6.19 -8.45 5.57
N ASN A 187 -6.11 -9.17 4.46
CA ASN A 187 -7.29 -9.82 3.89
C ASN A 187 -7.84 -10.83 4.90
N GLU A 188 -9.15 -10.78 5.18
CA GLU A 188 -9.85 -11.56 6.24
C GLU A 188 -9.75 -13.10 6.11
N LYS A 189 -8.90 -13.66 5.27
CA LYS A 189 -8.69 -15.11 5.09
C LYS A 189 -7.37 -15.63 5.64
N GLY A 190 -6.75 -14.94 6.59
CA GLY A 190 -5.63 -15.48 7.36
C GLY A 190 -6.08 -16.13 8.65
N GLU A 191 -6.95 -17.14 8.60
CA GLU A 191 -6.98 -18.14 9.67
C GLU A 191 -5.75 -19.05 9.48
N PHE A 192 -4.81 -18.97 10.42
CA PHE A 192 -3.68 -19.86 10.57
C PHE A 192 -4.07 -21.13 11.32
#